data_2492999ecff6ab38bbf00ad32f413a4f
#
_entry.id   2492999ecff6ab38bbf00ad32f413a4f
#
_cell.length_a   1.000
_cell.length_b   1.000
_cell.length_c   1.000
_cell.angle_alpha   90.00
_cell.angle_beta   90.00
_cell.angle_gamma   90.00
#
_symmetry.space_group_name_H-M   'P 1'
#
loop_
_entity.id
_entity.type
_entity.pdbx_description
1 polymer ?
#
loop_
_entity_poly.entity_id
_entity_poly.type
_entity_poly.pdbx_seq_one_letter_code
_entity_poly.pdbx_strand_id
1 'polypeptide(L)'
;MKKTIFITAIMLLVASFGFAQKDNDNKKMAKEETAVIKLDKFCCESLVPVIEKTLAYEKGVKSFEVSVEDKNVTVVYKTKSTSVEKIAKALAKNGVEANGIAADARAIEKLPSCCKNTAKGLSSGCDSH
;
A
#
# COMPACT_ATOMS: atom_id res chain seq x y z
N MET A 1 -18.00 30.72 48.81
CA MET A 1 -16.58 30.53 48.48
C MET A 1 -16.18 29.08 48.21
N LYS A 2 -16.90 28.11 48.71
CA LYS A 2 -16.58 26.68 48.45
C LYS A 2 -17.06 26.16 47.06
N LYS A 3 -17.92 26.89 46.41
CA LYS A 3 -18.46 26.49 45.11
C LYS A 3 -17.60 26.87 43.89
N THR A 4 -16.73 27.84 44.07
CA THR A 4 -15.86 28.33 42.98
C THR A 4 -14.61 27.50 42.78
N ILE A 5 -14.21 26.75 43.79
CA ILE A 5 -13.02 25.90 43.71
C ILE A 5 -13.28 24.61 42.93
N PHE A 6 -14.54 24.14 42.92
CA PHE A 6 -14.92 22.94 42.19
C PHE A 6 -14.95 23.13 40.66
N ILE A 7 -15.24 24.33 40.22
CA ILE A 7 -15.36 24.61 38.78
C ILE A 7 -13.98 24.71 38.13
N THR A 8 -13.03 25.24 38.89
CA THR A 8 -11.65 25.33 38.35
C THR A 8 -10.93 24.00 38.30
N ALA A 9 -11.27 23.05 39.16
CA ALA A 9 -10.70 21.71 39.12
C ALA A 9 -11.22 20.87 37.93
N ILE A 10 -12.46 21.11 37.55
CA ILE A 10 -13.06 20.40 36.41
C ILE A 10 -12.49 20.91 35.06
N MET A 11 -12.16 22.20 35.00
CA MET A 11 -11.59 22.76 33.77
C MET A 11 -10.15 22.32 33.51
N LEU A 12 -9.41 21.97 34.53
CA LEU A 12 -8.05 21.47 34.41
C LEU A 12 -7.98 19.99 33.97
N LEU A 13 -9.08 19.26 34.13
CA LEU A 13 -9.13 17.85 33.80
C LEU A 13 -9.47 17.61 32.30
N VAL A 14 -10.02 18.62 31.65
CA VAL A 14 -10.37 18.51 30.22
C VAL A 14 -9.20 18.82 29.31
N ALA A 15 -8.17 19.49 29.81
CA ALA A 15 -6.99 19.81 29.01
C ALA A 15 -5.99 18.66 28.84
N SER A 16 -6.18 17.55 29.54
CA SER A 16 -5.30 16.39 29.43
C SER A 16 -5.78 15.32 28.47
N PHE A 17 -6.91 15.54 27.79
CA PHE A 17 -7.40 14.59 26.78
C PHE A 17 -6.97 14.96 25.37
N GLY A 18 -6.08 15.92 25.23
CA GLY A 18 -5.53 16.29 23.95
C GLY A 18 -4.25 15.52 23.69
N PHE A 19 -4.24 14.69 22.68
CA PHE A 19 -3.03 14.16 22.07
C PHE A 19 -2.27 13.03 22.74
N ALA A 20 -2.95 11.99 23.12
CA ALA A 20 -2.31 10.69 23.17
C ALA A 20 -2.67 9.88 21.92
N GLN A 21 -2.68 10.51 20.78
CA GLN A 21 -2.77 9.85 19.50
C GLN A 21 -1.47 10.00 18.74
N LYS A 22 -0.49 9.41 19.24
CA LYS A 22 0.63 8.93 18.51
C LYS A 22 0.75 7.45 18.81
N ASP A 23 -0.03 6.66 18.12
CA ASP A 23 0.46 5.63 17.27
C ASP A 23 1.62 4.91 17.83
N ASN A 24 1.57 4.64 19.06
CA ASN A 24 2.38 3.60 19.60
C ASN A 24 1.54 2.39 19.87
N ASP A 25 0.70 2.10 18.93
CA ASP A 25 0.18 0.75 18.79
C ASP A 25 1.26 -0.18 18.26
N ASN A 26 2.46 0.14 18.62
CA ASN A 26 3.59 -0.73 18.66
C ASN A 26 3.45 -1.82 19.69
N LYS A 27 2.25 -2.14 20.01
CA LYS A 27 2.00 -3.19 20.95
C LYS A 27 2.04 -4.51 20.25
N LYS A 28 3.19 -5.17 20.28
CA LYS A 28 3.40 -6.59 20.58
C LYS A 28 2.49 -7.61 19.90
N MET A 29 1.50 -7.18 19.20
CA MET A 29 0.72 -7.95 18.28
C MET A 29 1.43 -7.88 16.95
N ALA A 30 1.48 -8.95 16.22
CA ALA A 30 2.14 -9.09 14.94
C ALA A 30 2.44 -7.73 14.30
N LYS A 31 3.68 -7.30 14.30
CA LYS A 31 4.08 -5.99 13.78
C LYS A 31 3.54 -5.83 12.38
N GLU A 32 2.66 -4.88 12.25
CA GLU A 32 2.14 -4.46 10.95
C GLU A 32 2.96 -3.26 10.51
N GLU A 33 3.37 -3.28 9.28
CA GLU A 33 4.07 -2.16 8.67
C GLU A 33 3.34 -1.72 7.41
N THR A 34 3.44 -0.44 7.14
CA THR A 34 2.93 0.16 5.91
C THR A 34 4.11 0.48 5.02
N ALA A 35 4.07 0.00 3.80
CA ALA A 35 5.09 0.28 2.79
C ALA A 35 4.46 0.77 1.50
N VAL A 36 5.16 1.67 0.83
CA VAL A 36 4.80 2.14 -0.51
C VAL A 36 5.68 1.43 -1.52
N ILE A 37 5.06 0.69 -2.43
CA ILE A 37 5.74 -0.05 -3.48
C ILE A 37 5.58 0.72 -4.79
N LYS A 38 6.69 1.12 -5.39
CA LYS A 38 6.69 1.76 -6.70
C LYS A 38 6.39 0.77 -7.81
N LEU A 39 5.55 1.20 -8.73
CA LEU A 39 5.18 0.44 -9.92
C LEU A 39 5.88 1.05 -11.13
N ASP A 40 7.04 0.52 -11.46
CA ASP A 40 7.95 1.16 -12.43
C ASP A 40 7.40 1.24 -13.86
N LYS A 41 6.58 0.27 -14.25
CA LYS A 41 5.96 0.24 -15.58
C LYS A 41 4.44 0.21 -15.52
N PHE A 42 3.90 1.05 -14.68
CA PHE A 42 2.46 1.22 -14.60
C PHE A 42 1.97 1.98 -15.83
N CYS A 43 1.19 1.32 -16.67
CA CYS A 43 0.75 1.90 -17.93
C CYS A 43 -0.68 2.45 -17.89
N CYS A 44 -1.58 1.75 -17.26
CA CYS A 44 -3.00 2.11 -17.29
C CYS A 44 -3.78 1.43 -16.16
N GLU A 45 -4.98 1.89 -15.96
CA GLU A 45 -5.90 1.34 -14.95
C GLU A 45 -6.19 -0.15 -15.13
N SER A 46 -5.99 -0.68 -16.33
CA SER A 46 -6.15 -2.11 -16.62
C SER A 46 -5.23 -3.01 -15.79
N LEU A 47 -4.17 -2.46 -15.23
CA LEU A 47 -3.26 -3.17 -14.35
C LEU A 47 -3.77 -3.25 -12.90
N VAL A 48 -4.64 -2.34 -12.50
CA VAL A 48 -5.17 -2.27 -11.14
C VAL A 48 -5.80 -3.59 -10.70
N PRO A 49 -6.69 -4.23 -11.47
CA PRO A 49 -7.27 -5.52 -11.07
C PRO A 49 -6.23 -6.62 -10.86
N VAL A 50 -5.15 -6.60 -11.61
CA VAL A 50 -4.04 -7.57 -11.48
C VAL A 50 -3.31 -7.36 -10.16
N ILE A 51 -3.04 -6.11 -9.82
CA ILE A 51 -2.39 -5.72 -8.56
C ILE A 51 -3.28 -6.08 -7.36
N GLU A 52 -4.53 -5.68 -7.40
CA GLU A 52 -5.51 -5.96 -6.34
C GLU A 52 -5.66 -7.45 -6.11
N LYS A 53 -5.82 -8.22 -7.17
CA LYS A 53 -5.93 -9.67 -7.09
C LYS A 53 -4.67 -10.29 -6.48
N THR A 54 -3.50 -9.86 -6.91
CA THR A 54 -2.22 -10.36 -6.41
C THR A 54 -2.09 -10.09 -4.90
N LEU A 55 -2.37 -8.88 -4.48
CA LEU A 55 -2.26 -8.47 -3.08
C LEU A 55 -3.33 -9.14 -2.20
N ALA A 56 -4.53 -9.32 -2.71
CA ALA A 56 -5.61 -9.99 -1.99
C ALA A 56 -5.28 -11.46 -1.68
N TYR A 57 -4.52 -12.11 -2.53
CA TYR A 57 -4.08 -13.50 -2.34
C TYR A 57 -2.72 -13.62 -1.67
N GLU A 58 -1.98 -12.52 -1.52
CA GLU A 58 -0.67 -12.56 -0.89
C GLU A 58 -0.77 -12.72 0.62
N LYS A 59 -0.11 -13.76 1.12
CA LYS A 59 -0.14 -14.10 2.53
C LYS A 59 0.57 -13.03 3.37
N GLY A 60 -0.13 -12.53 4.38
CA GLY A 60 0.42 -11.51 5.28
C GLY A 60 0.03 -10.08 4.91
N VAL A 61 -0.55 -9.84 3.77
CA VAL A 61 -1.12 -8.55 3.41
C VAL A 61 -2.45 -8.35 4.13
N LYS A 62 -2.57 -7.23 4.81
CA LYS A 62 -3.77 -6.84 5.57
C LYS A 62 -4.72 -5.97 4.76
N SER A 63 -4.15 -4.94 4.17
CA SER A 63 -4.86 -4.00 3.33
C SER A 63 -3.91 -3.39 2.31
N PHE A 64 -4.47 -2.82 1.28
CA PHE A 64 -3.70 -2.13 0.24
C PHE A 64 -4.55 -1.06 -0.43
N GLU A 65 -3.87 -0.08 -0.99
CA GLU A 65 -4.48 0.99 -1.77
C GLU A 65 -3.60 1.28 -2.98
N VAL A 66 -4.18 1.19 -4.16
CA VAL A 66 -3.46 1.46 -5.42
C VAL A 66 -3.67 2.90 -5.83
N SER A 67 -2.59 3.65 -5.99
CA SER A 67 -2.61 5.01 -6.54
C SER A 67 -2.18 4.99 -7.99
N VAL A 68 -3.12 5.27 -8.88
CA VAL A 68 -2.87 5.36 -10.32
C VAL A 68 -2.05 6.60 -10.65
N GLU A 69 -2.34 7.70 -9.97
CA GLU A 69 -1.68 8.99 -10.19
C GLU A 69 -0.20 8.95 -9.81
N ASP A 70 0.10 8.38 -8.64
CA ASP A 70 1.46 8.28 -8.12
C ASP A 70 2.22 7.06 -8.64
N LYS A 71 1.54 6.19 -9.35
CA LYS A 71 2.08 4.91 -9.84
C LYS A 71 2.72 4.08 -8.73
N ASN A 72 2.00 3.97 -7.64
CA ASN A 72 2.43 3.17 -6.50
C ASN A 72 1.27 2.44 -5.85
N VAL A 73 1.59 1.54 -4.96
CA VAL A 73 0.63 0.88 -4.10
C VAL A 73 1.11 0.94 -2.65
N THR A 74 0.22 1.38 -1.79
CA THR A 74 0.45 1.38 -0.33
C THR A 74 -0.08 0.07 0.22
N VAL A 75 0.75 -0.67 0.93
CA VAL A 75 0.41 -2.00 1.47
C VAL A 75 0.65 -2.02 2.96
N VAL A 76 -0.33 -2.46 3.70
CA VAL A 76 -0.21 -2.78 5.12
C VAL A 76 -0.07 -4.29 5.26
N TYR A 77 1.00 -4.74 5.88
CA TYR A 77 1.33 -6.16 5.96
C TYR A 77 1.91 -6.55 7.33
N LYS A 78 1.83 -7.82 7.63
CA LYS A 78 2.44 -8.40 8.83
C LYS A 78 3.90 -8.76 8.58
N THR A 79 4.81 -8.12 9.28
CA THR A 79 6.26 -8.34 9.11
C THR A 79 6.71 -9.77 9.40
N LYS A 80 5.96 -10.49 10.22
CA LYS A 80 6.22 -11.90 10.51
C LYS A 80 5.85 -12.84 9.36
N SER A 81 4.92 -12.43 8.51
CA SER A 81 4.37 -13.29 7.46
C SER A 81 4.96 -12.99 6.09
N THR A 82 5.26 -11.74 5.83
CA THR A 82 5.77 -11.29 4.53
C THR A 82 6.71 -10.10 4.68
N SER A 83 7.25 -9.64 3.57
CA SER A 83 8.10 -8.44 3.50
C SER A 83 7.82 -7.70 2.20
N VAL A 84 8.27 -6.45 2.12
CA VAL A 84 8.16 -5.63 0.91
C VAL A 84 8.72 -6.36 -0.31
N GLU A 85 9.88 -7.02 -0.17
CA GLU A 85 10.48 -7.79 -1.25
C GLU A 85 9.61 -8.96 -1.71
N LYS A 86 9.02 -9.69 -0.78
CA LYS A 86 8.14 -10.81 -1.11
C LYS A 86 6.90 -10.34 -1.85
N ILE A 87 6.32 -9.24 -1.40
CA ILE A 87 5.16 -8.61 -2.04
C ILE A 87 5.53 -8.13 -3.45
N ALA A 88 6.66 -7.44 -3.60
CA ALA A 88 7.14 -7.00 -4.90
C ALA A 88 7.44 -8.18 -5.85
N LYS A 89 8.00 -9.27 -5.35
CA LYS A 89 8.19 -10.50 -6.11
C LYS A 89 6.88 -11.16 -6.53
N ALA A 90 5.88 -11.12 -5.67
CA ALA A 90 4.54 -11.63 -5.99
C ALA A 90 3.90 -10.81 -7.12
N LEU A 91 4.04 -9.49 -7.08
CA LEU A 91 3.61 -8.62 -8.16
C LEU A 91 4.36 -8.94 -9.46
N ALA A 92 5.68 -9.08 -9.39
CA ALA A 92 6.51 -9.42 -10.55
C ALA A 92 6.12 -10.76 -11.19
N LYS A 93 5.78 -11.77 -10.40
CA LYS A 93 5.28 -13.05 -10.89
C LYS A 93 3.96 -12.94 -11.65
N ASN A 94 3.21 -11.89 -11.40
CA ASN A 94 1.95 -11.61 -12.09
C ASN A 94 2.07 -10.56 -13.20
N GLY A 95 3.29 -10.22 -13.58
CA GLY A 95 3.57 -9.32 -14.69
C GLY A 95 3.66 -7.84 -14.32
N VAL A 96 3.70 -7.52 -13.03
CA VAL A 96 3.76 -6.15 -12.53
C VAL A 96 5.17 -5.87 -12.01
N GLU A 97 5.92 -5.05 -12.71
CA GLU A 97 7.24 -4.61 -12.25
C GLU A 97 7.07 -3.68 -11.03
N ALA A 98 7.70 -4.05 -9.93
CA ALA A 98 7.57 -3.35 -8.66
C ALA A 98 8.92 -3.21 -7.96
N ASN A 99 9.21 -2.04 -7.43
CA ASN A 99 10.46 -1.71 -6.73
C ASN A 99 11.74 -2.16 -7.47
N GLY A 100 11.76 -2.02 -8.79
CA GLY A 100 12.89 -2.42 -9.62
C GLY A 100 13.02 -3.94 -9.85
N ILE A 101 12.08 -4.74 -9.35
CA ILE A 101 12.05 -6.18 -9.63
C ILE A 101 11.36 -6.41 -10.96
N ALA A 102 12.10 -6.96 -11.91
CA ALA A 102 11.58 -7.23 -13.24
C ALA A 102 10.42 -8.23 -13.22
N ALA A 103 9.39 -7.94 -13.99
CA ALA A 103 8.22 -8.79 -14.12
C ALA A 103 8.54 -10.09 -14.89
N ASP A 104 7.85 -11.17 -14.54
CA ASP A 104 7.96 -12.45 -15.23
C ASP A 104 7.43 -12.33 -16.66
N ALA A 105 8.25 -12.72 -17.64
CA ALA A 105 7.91 -12.64 -19.06
C ALA A 105 6.64 -13.42 -19.42
N ARG A 106 6.42 -14.56 -18.81
CA ARG A 106 5.22 -15.39 -19.04
C ARG A 106 3.96 -14.72 -18.49
N ALA A 107 4.10 -14.02 -17.37
CA ALA A 107 3.00 -13.28 -16.79
C ALA A 107 2.67 -12.05 -17.63
N ILE A 108 3.67 -11.35 -18.15
CA ILE A 108 3.49 -10.22 -19.07
C ILE A 108 2.64 -10.61 -20.28
N GLU A 109 2.84 -11.79 -20.83
CA GLU A 109 2.06 -12.27 -21.99
C GLU A 109 0.57 -12.46 -21.70
N LYS A 110 0.21 -12.59 -20.42
CA LYS A 110 -1.19 -12.70 -19.96
C LYS A 110 -1.85 -11.37 -19.68
N LEU A 111 -1.09 -10.29 -19.67
CA LEU A 111 -1.61 -8.96 -19.44
C LEU A 111 -2.40 -8.42 -20.64
N PRO A 112 -3.28 -7.43 -20.43
CA PRO A 112 -3.87 -6.68 -21.53
C PRO A 112 -2.79 -6.12 -22.47
N SER A 113 -3.13 -5.96 -23.73
CA SER A 113 -2.18 -5.58 -24.79
C SER A 113 -1.44 -4.27 -24.49
N CYS A 114 -2.10 -3.27 -23.92
CA CYS A 114 -1.45 -2.01 -23.55
C CYS A 114 -0.37 -2.22 -22.47
N CYS A 115 -0.65 -2.99 -21.44
CA CYS A 115 0.29 -3.31 -20.39
C CYS A 115 1.45 -4.17 -20.89
N LYS A 116 1.15 -5.08 -21.77
CA LYS A 116 2.14 -5.95 -22.44
C LYS A 116 3.18 -5.13 -23.22
N ASN A 117 2.72 -4.18 -23.99
CA ASN A 117 3.59 -3.31 -24.78
C ASN A 117 4.47 -2.42 -23.90
N THR A 118 3.89 -1.81 -22.87
CA THR A 118 4.64 -1.00 -21.90
C THR A 118 5.68 -1.82 -21.16
N ALA A 119 5.33 -3.01 -20.73
CA ALA A 119 6.27 -3.92 -20.06
C ALA A 119 7.45 -4.33 -20.95
N LYS A 120 7.23 -4.42 -22.25
CA LYS A 120 8.27 -4.70 -23.24
C LYS A 120 9.06 -3.47 -23.68
N GLY A 121 8.75 -2.30 -23.12
CA GLY A 121 9.39 -1.02 -23.50
C GLY A 121 8.94 -0.49 -24.87
N LEU A 122 7.89 -1.04 -25.42
CA LEU A 122 7.27 -0.51 -26.61
C LEU A 122 6.31 0.60 -26.21
N SER A 123 6.44 1.76 -26.83
CA SER A 123 5.49 2.85 -26.62
C SER A 123 4.11 2.41 -27.08
N SER A 124 3.32 1.91 -26.20
CA SER A 124 1.90 1.79 -26.45
C SER A 124 1.28 3.11 -26.05
N GLY A 125 0.55 3.70 -26.95
CA GLY A 125 -0.30 4.82 -26.63
C GLY A 125 -1.30 4.42 -25.56
N CYS A 126 -0.85 4.44 -24.32
CA CYS A 126 -1.74 4.60 -23.19
C CYS A 126 -2.09 6.09 -23.15
N ASP A 127 -2.57 6.59 -24.27
CA ASP A 127 -3.18 7.88 -24.29
C ASP A 127 -4.50 7.74 -23.54
N SER A 128 -4.44 8.22 -22.34
CA SER A 128 -5.59 8.45 -21.50
C SER A 128 -6.65 9.24 -22.24
N HIS A 129 -7.74 8.66 -22.46
CA HIS A 129 -8.97 9.41 -22.66
C HIS A 129 -9.67 9.53 -21.33
#